data_4327b3c369fbd61a530d8c88282fa485
#
_entry.id   4327b3c369fbd61a530d8c88282fa485
#
_cell.length_a   1.000
_cell.length_b   1.000
_cell.length_c   1.000
_cell.angle_alpha   90.00
_cell.angle_beta   90.00
_cell.angle_gamma   90.00
#
_symmetry.space_group_name_H-M   'P 1'
#
loop_
_entity.id
_entity.type
_entity.pdbx_description
1 polymer ?
#
loop_
_entity_poly.entity_id
_entity_poly.type
_entity_poly.pdbx_seq_one_letter_code
_entity_poly.pdbx_strand_id
1 'polypeptide(L)'
;MNFYSLFLSLKQWLRQWGIPFLSGFSTFGLLLIAQPPNDCPEAAFIFLLPALIWFSFKPSLKKIVWVFFVSGFAYHIFLIGWMRHITLEGMILASMLLSVYYLPWFMLARKWVSYALNQSFSKRLLYLICLPAAWVAMEWIRCQFTLGFPWCPLSVTQWERPMILQVLPWTGAWGLSFFLVCFNLCIGSYLHHLLVRRRLSVGGFLSSFCPDFYFGIGLFCLTVAPFFIDKKIFSLEDEQKVRVGICQPYLQDKWVKENARMHKETLYRQTRLLAGMEPDLIVWPEASTPYALNLDSQWVEELVNECNIPLFLGAVIREGNYSYNTASKVMPQTGLDRKWYAKRTL
;
A
#
# COMPACT_ATOMS: atom_id res chain seq x y z
N MET A 1 6.69 5.08 49.79
CA MET A 1 7.51 5.31 48.57
C MET A 1 7.54 6.82 48.34
N ASN A 2 8.74 7.45 48.41
CA ASN A 2 8.85 8.92 48.35
C ASN A 2 8.50 9.40 46.94
N PHE A 3 7.72 10.48 46.81
CA PHE A 3 7.31 11.09 45.53
C PHE A 3 8.53 11.36 44.60
N TYR A 4 9.67 11.71 45.16
CA TYR A 4 10.92 11.93 44.46
C TYR A 4 11.47 10.61 43.83
N SER A 5 11.40 9.49 44.53
CA SER A 5 11.82 8.17 44.00
C SER A 5 10.91 7.68 42.87
N LEU A 6 9.62 7.95 42.96
CA LEU A 6 8.64 7.66 41.91
C LEU A 6 8.92 8.52 40.66
N PHE A 7 9.20 9.80 40.83
CA PHE A 7 9.54 10.73 39.74
C PHE A 7 10.84 10.32 39.02
N LEU A 8 11.86 9.91 39.74
CA LEU A 8 13.12 9.43 39.16
C LEU A 8 12.93 8.10 38.41
N SER A 9 12.17 7.18 38.96
CA SER A 9 11.86 5.91 38.31
C SER A 9 11.04 6.12 37.02
N LEU A 10 10.05 7.02 37.05
CA LEU A 10 9.27 7.39 35.87
C LEU A 10 10.12 8.06 34.78
N LYS A 11 11.00 8.98 35.18
CA LYS A 11 11.95 9.64 34.25
C LYS A 11 12.92 8.63 33.62
N GLN A 12 13.40 7.68 34.41
CA GLN A 12 14.26 6.58 33.90
C GLN A 12 13.49 5.67 32.96
N TRP A 13 12.25 5.28 33.29
CA TRP A 13 11.39 4.47 32.44
C TRP A 13 11.06 5.19 31.13
N LEU A 14 10.69 6.47 31.16
CA LEU A 14 10.42 7.29 29.97
C LEU A 14 11.64 7.37 29.03
N ARG A 15 12.85 7.53 29.58
CA ARG A 15 14.08 7.50 28.78
C ARG A 15 14.38 6.10 28.22
N GLN A 16 14.08 5.06 29.00
CA GLN A 16 14.41 3.69 28.64
C GLN A 16 13.43 3.11 27.60
N TRP A 17 12.14 3.43 27.69
CA TRP A 17 11.08 2.84 26.87
C TRP A 17 10.15 3.88 26.22
N GLY A 18 9.83 4.97 26.89
CA GLY A 18 8.88 5.96 26.40
C GLY A 18 9.33 6.58 25.06
N ILE A 19 10.57 7.09 25.00
CA ILE A 19 11.13 7.68 23.77
C ILE A 19 11.24 6.61 22.65
N PRO A 20 11.77 5.39 22.90
CA PRO A 20 11.75 4.31 21.92
C PRO A 20 10.35 4.02 21.34
N PHE A 21 9.35 3.79 22.19
CA PHE A 21 8.00 3.51 21.73
C PHE A 21 7.35 4.70 21.02
N LEU A 22 7.58 5.93 21.51
CA LEU A 22 7.12 7.13 20.79
C LEU A 22 7.69 7.18 19.38
N SER A 23 8.98 6.86 19.21
CA SER A 23 9.62 6.79 17.89
C SER A 23 8.96 5.73 17.00
N GLY A 24 8.74 4.51 17.50
CA GLY A 24 8.12 3.43 16.73
C GLY A 24 6.68 3.76 16.35
N PHE A 25 5.85 4.20 17.31
CA PHE A 25 4.45 4.56 17.05
C PHE A 25 4.33 5.80 16.15
N SER A 26 5.23 6.79 16.26
CA SER A 26 5.24 7.93 15.32
C SER A 26 5.62 7.51 13.91
N THR A 27 6.61 6.60 13.76
CA THR A 27 7.01 6.06 12.46
C THR A 27 5.82 5.36 11.77
N PHE A 28 5.20 4.40 12.44
CA PHE A 28 4.07 3.67 11.88
C PHE A 28 2.78 4.49 11.85
N GLY A 29 2.59 5.45 12.77
CA GLY A 29 1.48 6.38 12.74
C GLY A 29 1.52 7.29 11.52
N LEU A 30 2.67 7.86 11.16
CA LEU A 30 2.86 8.62 9.93
C LEU A 30 2.60 7.76 8.69
N LEU A 31 3.06 6.50 8.70
CA LEU A 31 2.78 5.57 7.62
C LEU A 31 1.28 5.24 7.52
N LEU A 32 0.59 5.08 8.66
CA LEU A 32 -0.84 4.78 8.69
C LEU A 32 -1.68 5.92 8.11
N ILE A 33 -1.39 7.17 8.51
CA ILE A 33 -2.13 8.32 7.97
C ILE A 33 -1.81 8.61 6.50
N ALA A 34 -0.66 8.13 6.00
CA ALA A 34 -0.33 8.19 4.58
C ALA A 34 -1.05 7.13 3.74
N GLN A 35 -1.51 6.04 4.35
CA GLN A 35 -2.23 4.97 3.63
C GLN A 35 -3.72 5.31 3.47
N PRO A 36 -4.37 4.91 2.36
CA PRO A 36 -5.81 4.97 2.23
C PRO A 36 -6.52 4.23 3.40
N PRO A 37 -7.67 4.68 3.86
CA PRO A 37 -8.47 5.81 3.37
C PRO A 37 -8.08 7.19 3.93
N ASN A 38 -6.98 7.30 4.68
CA ASN A 38 -6.49 8.58 5.18
C ASN A 38 -5.78 9.32 4.03
N ASP A 39 -6.11 10.56 3.81
CA ASP A 39 -5.56 11.35 2.70
C ASP A 39 -4.45 12.31 3.18
N CYS A 40 -3.33 11.73 3.61
CA CYS A 40 -2.13 12.49 3.99
C CYS A 40 -0.86 11.86 3.39
N PRO A 41 -0.78 11.72 2.03
CA PRO A 41 0.33 11.05 1.36
C PRO A 41 1.69 11.72 1.60
N GLU A 42 1.72 13.02 1.96
CA GLU A 42 2.91 13.76 2.32
C GLU A 42 3.64 13.15 3.54
N ALA A 43 2.91 12.51 4.44
CA ALA A 43 3.49 11.81 5.59
C ALA A 43 4.44 10.67 5.18
N ALA A 44 4.23 10.07 3.99
CA ALA A 44 5.11 9.04 3.45
C ALA A 44 6.55 9.55 3.15
N PHE A 45 6.73 10.85 2.96
CA PHE A 45 8.06 11.45 2.74
C PHE A 45 8.87 11.64 4.02
N ILE A 46 8.24 11.52 5.18
CA ILE A 46 8.86 11.79 6.48
C ILE A 46 8.64 10.69 7.52
N PHE A 47 7.95 9.60 7.18
CA PHE A 47 7.52 8.59 8.15
C PHE A 47 8.70 7.89 8.86
N LEU A 48 9.86 7.76 8.22
CA LEU A 48 11.05 7.16 8.81
C LEU A 48 11.83 8.09 9.74
N LEU A 49 11.58 9.41 9.70
CA LEU A 49 12.37 10.37 10.48
C LEU A 49 12.36 10.08 11.99
N PRO A 50 11.24 9.74 12.65
CA PRO A 50 11.27 9.41 14.06
C PRO A 50 12.20 8.24 14.39
N ALA A 51 12.20 7.20 13.55
CA ALA A 51 13.10 6.06 13.68
C ALA A 51 14.57 6.45 13.47
N LEU A 52 14.88 7.20 12.41
CA LEU A 52 16.22 7.63 12.07
C LEU A 52 16.82 8.54 13.16
N ILE A 53 16.02 9.45 13.72
CA ILE A 53 16.42 10.29 14.86
C ILE A 53 16.76 9.43 16.08
N TRP A 54 15.89 8.44 16.41
CA TRP A 54 16.16 7.55 17.53
C TRP A 54 17.41 6.70 17.30
N PHE A 55 17.69 6.25 16.09
CA PHE A 55 18.89 5.47 15.76
C PHE A 55 20.19 6.23 15.98
N SER A 56 20.18 7.56 15.93
CA SER A 56 21.32 8.41 16.27
C SER A 56 21.81 8.22 17.73
N PHE A 57 20.92 7.73 18.61
CA PHE A 57 21.25 7.36 20.00
C PHE A 57 21.77 5.92 20.14
N LYS A 58 22.01 5.21 19.04
CA LYS A 58 22.57 3.86 18.97
C LYS A 58 21.85 2.84 19.87
N PRO A 59 20.51 2.68 19.76
CA PRO A 59 19.76 1.74 20.57
C PRO A 59 20.27 0.30 20.35
N SER A 60 20.06 -0.57 21.35
CA SER A 60 20.39 -1.99 21.22
C SER A 60 19.42 -2.69 20.22
N LEU A 61 19.90 -3.73 19.54
CA LEU A 61 19.07 -4.47 18.57
C LEU A 61 17.82 -5.07 19.23
N LYS A 62 17.91 -5.54 20.47
CA LYS A 62 16.76 -6.03 21.22
C LYS A 62 15.66 -4.97 21.37
N LYS A 63 16.04 -3.71 21.67
CA LYS A 63 15.06 -2.60 21.75
C LYS A 63 14.42 -2.31 20.41
N ILE A 64 15.20 -2.34 19.33
CA ILE A 64 14.67 -2.13 17.96
C ILE A 64 13.63 -3.20 17.62
N VAL A 65 13.97 -4.48 17.82
CA VAL A 65 13.05 -5.58 17.55
C VAL A 65 11.73 -5.40 18.32
N TRP A 66 11.80 -5.16 19.63
CA TRP A 66 10.60 -4.99 20.44
C TRP A 66 9.76 -3.77 20.06
N VAL A 67 10.39 -2.62 19.89
CA VAL A 67 9.68 -1.38 19.57
C VAL A 67 9.00 -1.48 18.21
N PHE A 68 9.72 -1.90 17.17
CA PHE A 68 9.15 -1.96 15.81
C PHE A 68 8.23 -3.17 15.60
N PHE A 69 8.40 -4.25 16.37
CA PHE A 69 7.41 -5.32 16.38
C PHE A 69 6.08 -4.85 16.98
N VAL A 70 6.10 -4.25 18.17
CA VAL A 70 4.87 -3.81 18.85
C VAL A 70 4.17 -2.69 18.09
N SER A 71 4.91 -1.66 17.65
CA SER A 71 4.34 -0.56 16.89
C SER A 71 3.89 -0.98 15.48
N GLY A 72 4.63 -1.88 14.84
CA GLY A 72 4.24 -2.48 13.56
C GLY A 72 3.02 -3.38 13.69
N PHE A 73 2.91 -4.15 14.76
CA PHE A 73 1.71 -4.93 15.05
C PHE A 73 0.47 -4.05 15.21
N ALA A 74 0.58 -2.97 15.99
CA ALA A 74 -0.51 -2.00 16.12
C ALA A 74 -0.88 -1.39 14.77
N TYR A 75 0.11 -0.99 13.95
CA TYR A 75 -0.13 -0.47 12.61
C TYR A 75 -0.91 -1.45 11.74
N HIS A 76 -0.52 -2.73 11.70
CA HIS A 76 -1.21 -3.72 10.87
C HIS A 76 -2.60 -4.05 11.38
N ILE A 77 -2.85 -4.07 12.70
CA ILE A 77 -4.21 -4.21 13.25
C ILE A 77 -5.15 -3.13 12.68
N PHE A 78 -4.68 -1.89 12.54
CA PHE A 78 -5.48 -0.83 11.93
C PHE A 78 -5.58 -0.99 10.41
N LEU A 79 -4.45 -1.25 9.73
CA LEU A 79 -4.38 -1.32 8.27
C LEU A 79 -5.24 -2.44 7.68
N ILE A 80 -5.23 -3.62 8.31
CA ILE A 80 -6.01 -4.79 7.85
C ILE A 80 -7.21 -5.09 8.76
N GLY A 81 -7.64 -4.09 9.54
CA GLY A 81 -8.75 -4.21 10.49
C GLY A 81 -10.07 -4.69 9.89
N TRP A 82 -10.26 -4.53 8.58
CA TRP A 82 -11.39 -5.06 7.84
C TRP A 82 -11.47 -6.60 7.85
N MET A 83 -10.33 -7.29 8.03
CA MET A 83 -10.28 -8.75 8.09
C MET A 83 -11.05 -9.33 9.30
N ARG A 84 -11.31 -8.53 10.34
CA ARG A 84 -12.13 -8.95 11.51
C ARG A 84 -13.54 -9.43 11.10
N HIS A 85 -14.05 -8.94 9.98
CA HIS A 85 -15.34 -9.35 9.45
C HIS A 85 -15.29 -10.72 8.74
N ILE A 86 -14.10 -11.27 8.51
CA ILE A 86 -13.86 -12.60 7.96
C ILE A 86 -13.43 -13.53 9.08
N THR A 87 -12.33 -13.19 9.79
CA THR A 87 -11.79 -13.94 10.92
C THR A 87 -10.94 -13.02 11.80
N LEU A 88 -11.26 -12.96 13.09
CA LEU A 88 -10.52 -12.16 14.06
C LEU A 88 -9.13 -12.75 14.31
N GLU A 89 -9.05 -14.06 14.47
CA GLU A 89 -7.80 -14.79 14.72
C GLU A 89 -6.85 -14.66 13.52
N GLY A 90 -7.38 -14.76 12.30
CA GLY A 90 -6.62 -14.57 11.07
C GLY A 90 -6.06 -13.15 10.97
N MET A 91 -6.84 -12.12 11.32
CA MET A 91 -6.37 -10.73 11.36
C MET A 91 -5.21 -10.55 12.35
N ILE A 92 -5.33 -11.09 13.56
CA ILE A 92 -4.29 -11.00 14.60
C ILE A 92 -3.01 -11.69 14.13
N LEU A 93 -3.12 -12.93 13.64
CA LEU A 93 -1.98 -13.72 13.18
C LEU A 93 -1.28 -13.05 11.96
N ALA A 94 -2.06 -12.57 10.98
CA ALA A 94 -1.53 -11.86 9.84
C ALA A 94 -0.81 -10.56 10.27
N SER A 95 -1.38 -9.80 11.22
CA SER A 95 -0.75 -8.58 11.75
C SER A 95 0.59 -8.87 12.44
N MET A 96 0.67 -9.96 13.21
CA MET A 96 1.94 -10.40 13.83
C MET A 96 2.98 -10.75 12.75
N LEU A 97 2.61 -11.55 11.77
CA LEU A 97 3.50 -11.99 10.70
C LEU A 97 4.01 -10.80 9.88
N LEU A 98 3.10 -9.90 9.46
CA LEU A 98 3.44 -8.72 8.69
C LEU A 98 4.39 -7.78 9.44
N SER A 99 4.28 -7.71 10.77
CA SER A 99 5.17 -6.88 11.60
C SER A 99 6.61 -7.38 11.60
N VAL A 100 6.81 -8.69 11.46
CA VAL A 100 8.15 -9.29 11.41
C VAL A 100 8.90 -8.89 10.15
N TYR A 101 8.22 -8.69 9.00
CA TYR A 101 8.85 -8.32 7.73
C TYR A 101 9.64 -7.01 7.80
N TYR A 102 9.21 -6.05 8.61
CA TYR A 102 9.89 -4.76 8.72
C TYR A 102 11.14 -4.78 9.61
N LEU A 103 11.27 -5.77 10.51
CA LEU A 103 12.35 -5.82 11.51
C LEU A 103 13.75 -5.86 10.88
N PRO A 104 14.05 -6.70 9.87
CA PRO A 104 15.37 -6.72 9.23
C PRO A 104 15.78 -5.35 8.69
N TRP A 105 14.83 -4.62 8.09
CA TRP A 105 15.12 -3.30 7.56
C TRP A 105 15.49 -2.30 8.65
N PHE A 106 14.73 -2.23 9.76
CA PHE A 106 15.05 -1.33 10.86
C PHE A 106 16.39 -1.66 11.52
N MET A 107 16.75 -2.93 11.58
CA MET A 107 18.07 -3.36 12.06
C MET A 107 19.21 -2.91 11.13
N LEU A 108 19.00 -2.99 9.83
CA LEU A 108 19.95 -2.49 8.81
C LEU A 108 20.06 -0.95 8.85
N ALA A 109 18.92 -0.26 8.90
CA ALA A 109 18.87 1.20 8.96
C ALA A 109 19.59 1.76 10.20
N ARG A 110 19.45 1.11 11.36
CA ARG A 110 20.19 1.49 12.55
C ARG A 110 21.71 1.37 12.36
N LYS A 111 22.18 0.31 11.69
CA LYS A 111 23.61 0.16 11.36
C LYS A 111 24.06 1.28 10.43
N TRP A 112 23.25 1.62 9.43
CA TRP A 112 23.51 2.72 8.51
C TRP A 112 23.67 4.07 9.22
N VAL A 113 22.71 4.47 10.07
CA VAL A 113 22.80 5.73 10.84
C VAL A 113 24.07 5.76 11.68
N SER A 114 24.46 4.65 12.29
CA SER A 114 25.62 4.60 13.16
C SER A 114 26.97 4.67 12.42
N TYR A 115 27.02 4.24 11.16
CA TYR A 115 28.26 4.11 10.39
C TYR A 115 28.33 5.09 9.22
N ALA A 116 27.32 5.12 8.36
CA ALA A 116 27.40 5.82 7.09
C ALA A 116 27.38 7.34 7.23
N LEU A 117 26.65 7.89 8.21
CA LEU A 117 26.53 9.34 8.39
C LEU A 117 27.88 10.03 8.69
N ASN A 118 28.88 9.28 9.16
CA ASN A 118 30.23 9.78 9.41
C ASN A 118 31.22 9.52 8.26
N GLN A 119 30.75 8.97 7.13
CA GLN A 119 31.57 8.64 5.97
C GLN A 119 31.50 9.70 4.87
N SER A 120 32.37 9.56 3.85
CA SER A 120 32.31 10.38 2.63
C SER A 120 30.97 10.17 1.90
N PHE A 121 30.58 11.16 1.09
CA PHE A 121 29.34 11.11 0.30
C PHE A 121 29.24 9.84 -0.57
N SER A 122 30.33 9.46 -1.23
CA SER A 122 30.34 8.25 -2.09
C SER A 122 29.97 6.97 -1.33
N LYS A 123 30.44 6.83 -0.08
CA LYS A 123 30.07 5.71 0.78
C LYS A 123 28.62 5.82 1.27
N ARG A 124 28.14 7.04 1.59
CA ARG A 124 26.75 7.27 1.97
C ARG A 124 25.80 6.99 0.81
N LEU A 125 26.17 7.33 -0.42
CA LEU A 125 25.37 7.06 -1.62
C LEU A 125 25.09 5.56 -1.77
N LEU A 126 26.06 4.69 -1.46
CA LEU A 126 25.83 3.24 -1.46
C LEU A 126 24.67 2.86 -0.52
N TYR A 127 24.62 3.43 0.67
CA TYR A 127 23.56 3.16 1.64
C TYR A 127 22.22 3.79 1.23
N LEU A 128 22.25 4.99 0.60
CA LEU A 128 21.07 5.66 0.05
C LEU A 128 20.43 4.86 -1.10
N ILE A 129 21.17 3.94 -1.71
CA ILE A 129 20.66 3.01 -2.72
C ILE A 129 20.29 1.66 -2.10
N CYS A 130 21.18 1.07 -1.30
CA CYS A 130 20.98 -0.29 -0.77
C CYS A 130 19.83 -0.39 0.25
N LEU A 131 19.60 0.63 1.09
CA LEU A 131 18.50 0.56 2.07
C LEU A 131 17.11 0.69 1.43
N PRO A 132 16.87 1.61 0.49
CA PRO A 132 15.62 1.59 -0.28
C PRO A 132 15.43 0.29 -1.08
N ALA A 133 16.49 -0.24 -1.69
CA ALA A 133 16.43 -1.53 -2.37
C ALA A 133 16.07 -2.68 -1.41
N ALA A 134 16.61 -2.68 -0.20
CA ALA A 134 16.24 -3.65 0.84
C ALA A 134 14.78 -3.53 1.28
N TRP A 135 14.23 -2.30 1.34
CA TRP A 135 12.79 -2.10 1.59
C TRP A 135 11.94 -2.71 0.49
N VAL A 136 12.25 -2.40 -0.75
CA VAL A 136 11.55 -2.97 -1.92
C VAL A 136 11.66 -4.50 -1.94
N ALA A 137 12.82 -5.05 -1.64
CA ALA A 137 13.02 -6.50 -1.55
C ALA A 137 12.12 -7.13 -0.48
N MET A 138 11.94 -6.48 0.68
CA MET A 138 11.02 -6.98 1.71
C MET A 138 9.55 -6.88 1.29
N GLU A 139 9.14 -5.79 0.64
CA GLU A 139 7.80 -5.67 0.07
C GLU A 139 7.55 -6.77 -0.97
N TRP A 140 8.53 -7.01 -1.86
CA TRP A 140 8.46 -8.07 -2.87
C TRP A 140 8.37 -9.46 -2.24
N ILE A 141 9.22 -9.76 -1.23
CA ILE A 141 9.18 -11.03 -0.49
C ILE A 141 7.80 -11.22 0.13
N ARG A 142 7.24 -10.19 0.75
CA ARG A 142 5.89 -10.23 1.34
C ARG A 142 4.81 -10.56 0.31
N CYS A 143 4.96 -10.08 -0.92
CA CYS A 143 4.00 -10.34 -2.00
C CYS A 143 4.11 -11.74 -2.61
N GLN A 144 5.31 -12.35 -2.59
CA GLN A 144 5.57 -13.62 -3.26
C GLN A 144 5.58 -14.83 -2.30
N PHE A 145 6.03 -14.64 -1.07
CA PHE A 145 6.22 -15.72 -0.10
C PHE A 145 5.19 -15.66 1.03
N THR A 146 5.11 -16.75 1.79
CA THR A 146 4.14 -16.98 2.86
C THR A 146 2.70 -16.94 2.34
N LEU A 147 1.94 -15.92 2.71
CA LEU A 147 0.53 -15.77 2.34
C LEU A 147 0.34 -15.02 1.00
N GLY A 148 1.44 -14.60 0.33
CA GLY A 148 1.35 -13.78 -0.88
C GLY A 148 0.48 -12.53 -0.67
N PHE A 149 0.79 -11.73 0.35
CA PHE A 149 -0.06 -10.61 0.76
C PHE A 149 0.44 -9.25 0.23
N PRO A 150 0.01 -8.83 -0.97
CA PRO A 150 0.47 -7.59 -1.63
C PRO A 150 -0.22 -6.32 -1.11
N TRP A 151 -0.86 -6.36 0.05
CA TRP A 151 -1.69 -5.28 0.56
C TRP A 151 -0.87 -4.06 0.96
N CYS A 152 -1.29 -2.86 0.48
CA CYS A 152 -0.75 -1.55 0.84
C CYS A 152 0.80 -1.48 0.86
N PRO A 153 1.51 -1.71 -0.26
CA PRO A 153 2.91 -1.31 -0.38
C PRO A 153 3.04 0.20 -0.18
N LEU A 154 4.24 0.67 0.14
CA LEU A 154 4.49 2.09 0.43
C LEU A 154 4.07 3.00 -0.73
N SER A 155 4.24 2.56 -1.97
CA SER A 155 3.83 3.31 -3.17
C SER A 155 2.34 3.65 -3.22
N VAL A 156 1.46 2.83 -2.61
CA VAL A 156 0.01 3.08 -2.57
C VAL A 156 -0.34 4.36 -1.82
N THR A 157 0.52 4.83 -0.91
CA THR A 157 0.34 6.12 -0.24
C THR A 157 0.20 7.30 -1.21
N GLN A 158 0.66 7.16 -2.46
CA GLN A 158 0.66 8.23 -3.47
C GLN A 158 -0.46 8.10 -4.53
N TRP A 159 -1.45 7.24 -4.29
CA TRP A 159 -2.47 6.87 -5.27
C TRP A 159 -3.27 8.05 -5.87
N GLU A 160 -3.43 9.15 -5.13
CA GLU A 160 -4.11 10.38 -5.57
C GLU A 160 -3.13 11.51 -5.98
N ARG A 161 -1.87 11.21 -6.23
CA ARG A 161 -0.85 12.22 -6.59
C ARG A 161 -0.38 12.04 -8.03
N PRO A 162 -1.16 12.52 -9.04
CA PRO A 162 -0.86 12.30 -10.47
C PRO A 162 0.55 12.73 -10.86
N MET A 163 1.08 13.79 -10.25
CA MET A 163 2.42 14.27 -10.52
C MET A 163 3.50 13.23 -10.22
N ILE A 164 3.34 12.48 -9.12
CA ILE A 164 4.30 11.45 -8.69
C ILE A 164 4.04 10.13 -9.42
N LEU A 165 2.78 9.84 -9.73
CA LEU A 165 2.40 8.60 -10.40
C LEU A 165 2.94 8.50 -11.84
N GLN A 166 3.36 9.61 -12.46
CA GLN A 166 3.95 9.60 -13.80
C GLN A 166 5.26 8.80 -13.89
N VAL A 167 5.91 8.48 -12.78
CA VAL A 167 7.10 7.62 -12.76
C VAL A 167 6.76 6.13 -12.90
N LEU A 168 5.52 5.72 -12.62
CA LEU A 168 5.10 4.32 -12.56
C LEU A 168 5.28 3.55 -13.87
N PRO A 169 5.01 4.09 -15.08
CA PRO A 169 5.23 3.37 -16.33
C PRO A 169 6.68 2.89 -16.52
N TRP A 170 7.64 3.55 -15.89
CA TRP A 170 9.07 3.30 -16.05
C TRP A 170 9.67 2.42 -14.95
N THR A 171 9.17 2.57 -13.72
CA THR A 171 9.76 1.95 -12.53
C THR A 171 8.82 0.98 -11.81
N GLY A 172 7.53 1.01 -12.17
CA GLY A 172 6.48 0.32 -11.42
C GLY A 172 6.29 0.86 -10.00
N ALA A 173 5.41 0.23 -9.26
CA ALA A 173 5.14 0.56 -7.86
C ALA A 173 6.37 0.42 -6.96
N TRP A 174 7.25 -0.53 -7.29
CA TRP A 174 8.48 -0.78 -6.54
C TRP A 174 9.47 0.38 -6.61
N GLY A 175 9.59 1.04 -7.78
CA GLY A 175 10.43 2.23 -7.93
C GLY A 175 9.91 3.41 -7.10
N LEU A 176 8.59 3.56 -6.99
CA LEU A 176 8.00 4.60 -6.15
C LEU A 176 8.23 4.33 -4.66
N SER A 177 8.10 3.07 -4.20
CA SER A 177 8.48 2.69 -2.82
C SER A 177 9.97 2.96 -2.56
N PHE A 178 10.85 2.62 -3.50
CA PHE A 178 12.28 2.93 -3.44
C PHE A 178 12.53 4.43 -3.27
N PHE A 179 11.90 5.23 -4.12
CA PHE A 179 12.02 6.68 -4.08
C PHE A 179 11.62 7.27 -2.73
N LEU A 180 10.46 6.88 -2.19
CA LEU A 180 9.96 7.39 -0.90
C LEU A 180 10.91 7.07 0.25
N VAL A 181 11.45 5.85 0.31
CA VAL A 181 12.44 5.47 1.34
C VAL A 181 13.75 6.26 1.15
N CYS A 182 14.23 6.37 -0.09
CA CYS A 182 15.45 7.14 -0.40
C CYS A 182 15.32 8.60 0.05
N PHE A 183 14.17 9.22 -0.22
CA PHE A 183 13.88 10.59 0.17
C PHE A 183 13.87 10.77 1.70
N ASN A 184 13.22 9.85 2.43
CA ASN A 184 13.28 9.84 3.91
C ASN A 184 14.72 9.78 4.43
N LEU A 185 15.58 8.95 3.83
CA LEU A 185 17.00 8.84 4.23
C LEU A 185 17.75 10.12 3.93
N CYS A 186 17.51 10.78 2.81
CA CYS A 186 18.12 12.05 2.45
C CYS A 186 17.74 13.17 3.44
N ILE A 187 16.47 13.28 3.81
CA ILE A 187 16.01 14.22 4.84
C ILE A 187 16.63 13.86 6.19
N GLY A 188 16.65 12.57 6.56
CA GLY A 188 17.28 12.10 7.79
C GLY A 188 18.76 12.46 7.88
N SER A 189 19.52 12.32 6.79
CA SER A 189 20.93 12.76 6.67
C SER A 189 21.07 14.27 6.88
N TYR A 190 20.19 15.06 6.27
CA TYR A 190 20.18 16.51 6.41
C TYR A 190 19.91 16.95 7.86
N LEU A 191 18.90 16.36 8.50
CA LEU A 191 18.60 16.64 9.90
C LEU A 191 19.79 16.28 10.82
N HIS A 192 20.39 15.11 10.59
CA HIS A 192 21.59 14.72 11.34
C HIS A 192 22.73 15.74 11.15
N HIS A 193 22.97 16.15 9.92
CA HIS A 193 23.98 17.18 9.61
C HIS A 193 23.72 18.49 10.36
N LEU A 194 22.47 18.97 10.39
CA LEU A 194 22.10 20.16 11.14
C LEU A 194 22.29 20.01 12.65
N LEU A 195 21.95 18.85 13.23
CA LEU A 195 22.10 18.57 14.65
C LEU A 195 23.58 18.50 15.07
N VAL A 196 24.44 17.87 14.27
CA VAL A 196 25.86 17.79 14.53
C VAL A 196 26.51 19.20 14.47
N ARG A 197 26.11 20.00 13.49
CA ARG A 197 26.62 21.37 13.33
C ARG A 197 26.26 22.29 14.49
N ARG A 198 25.02 22.23 14.96
CA ARG A 198 24.59 22.99 16.15
C ARG A 198 25.46 22.67 17.36
N ARG A 199 25.86 21.40 17.54
CA ARG A 199 26.72 20.97 18.64
C ARG A 199 28.16 21.52 18.51
N LEU A 200 28.67 21.68 17.28
CA LEU A 200 30.03 22.13 17.01
C LEU A 200 30.16 23.64 16.90
N SER A 201 29.08 24.42 17.02
CA SER A 201 29.03 25.88 16.87
C SER A 201 29.68 26.41 15.58
N VAL A 202 29.71 25.60 14.52
CA VAL A 202 30.30 25.96 13.23
C VAL A 202 29.32 26.78 12.42
N GLY A 203 29.59 28.08 12.22
CA GLY A 203 28.77 29.00 11.42
C GLY A 203 29.32 29.21 10.02
N GLY A 204 28.44 29.49 9.04
CA GLY A 204 28.76 29.87 7.68
C GLY A 204 27.84 29.21 6.64
N PHE A 205 27.56 29.91 5.54
CA PHE A 205 26.64 29.43 4.48
C PHE A 205 27.12 28.12 3.82
N LEU A 206 28.38 28.01 3.48
CA LEU A 206 28.98 26.80 2.88
C LEU A 206 28.92 25.58 3.81
N SER A 207 28.82 25.79 5.11
CA SER A 207 28.68 24.70 6.07
C SER A 207 27.28 24.12 6.13
N SER A 208 26.27 24.70 5.43
CA SER A 208 24.90 24.16 5.28
C SER A 208 24.81 23.16 4.15
N PHE A 209 25.80 23.02 3.31
CA PHE A 209 25.76 22.11 2.16
C PHE A 209 25.77 20.65 2.62
N CYS A 210 24.71 19.94 2.28
CA CYS A 210 24.57 18.51 2.53
C CYS A 210 24.30 17.81 1.20
N PRO A 211 25.29 17.11 0.62
CA PRO A 211 25.13 16.45 -0.68
C PRO A 211 23.96 15.48 -0.75
N ASP A 212 23.69 14.76 0.36
CA ASP A 212 22.58 13.80 0.43
C ASP A 212 21.23 14.49 0.23
N PHE A 213 21.05 15.70 0.78
CA PHE A 213 19.83 16.49 0.63
C PHE A 213 19.63 16.96 -0.82
N TYR A 214 20.68 17.45 -1.45
CA TYR A 214 20.62 17.85 -2.86
C TYR A 214 20.41 16.66 -3.80
N PHE A 215 20.98 15.50 -3.47
CA PHE A 215 20.68 14.26 -4.16
C PHE A 215 19.19 13.91 -4.06
N GLY A 216 18.60 14.02 -2.84
CA GLY A 216 17.16 13.82 -2.63
C GLY A 216 16.30 14.80 -3.44
N ILE A 217 16.66 16.09 -3.48
CA ILE A 217 15.96 17.08 -4.32
C ILE A 217 16.07 16.72 -5.80
N GLY A 218 17.26 16.37 -6.28
CA GLY A 218 17.45 15.95 -7.67
C GLY A 218 16.60 14.73 -8.04
N LEU A 219 16.54 13.74 -7.14
CA LEU A 219 15.70 12.56 -7.31
C LEU A 219 14.20 12.92 -7.32
N PHE A 220 13.76 13.82 -6.45
CA PHE A 220 12.39 14.33 -6.45
C PHE A 220 12.04 15.04 -7.76
N CYS A 221 12.91 15.96 -8.20
CA CYS A 221 12.72 16.64 -9.49
C CYS A 221 12.64 15.65 -10.65
N LEU A 222 13.50 14.63 -10.66
CA LEU A 222 13.46 13.57 -11.68
C LEU A 222 12.16 12.78 -11.64
N THR A 223 11.61 12.51 -10.45
CA THR A 223 10.35 11.77 -10.29
C THR A 223 9.15 12.56 -10.80
N VAL A 224 9.13 13.88 -10.61
CA VAL A 224 8.01 14.74 -11.03
C VAL A 224 8.19 15.31 -12.45
N ALA A 225 9.40 15.27 -13.01
CA ALA A 225 9.69 15.82 -14.35
C ALA A 225 8.77 15.28 -15.45
N PRO A 226 8.45 13.97 -15.51
CA PRO A 226 7.55 13.42 -16.54
C PRO A 226 6.20 14.12 -16.58
N PHE A 227 5.64 14.49 -15.44
CA PHE A 227 4.36 15.22 -15.37
C PHE A 227 4.36 16.53 -16.16
N PHE A 228 5.50 17.23 -16.20
CA PHE A 228 5.62 18.49 -16.96
C PHE A 228 5.95 18.28 -18.42
N ILE A 229 6.60 17.17 -18.76
CA ILE A 229 7.01 16.83 -20.12
C ILE A 229 5.83 16.25 -20.90
N ASP A 230 5.07 15.35 -20.29
CA ASP A 230 4.02 14.57 -20.94
C ASP A 230 2.71 15.33 -21.21
N LYS A 231 2.55 16.57 -20.74
CA LYS A 231 1.37 17.38 -21.09
C LYS A 231 1.14 17.53 -22.60
N LYS A 232 2.17 17.32 -23.44
CA LYS A 232 2.07 17.33 -24.90
C LYS A 232 1.84 15.95 -25.52
N ILE A 233 2.18 14.86 -24.79
CA ILE A 233 2.11 13.50 -25.30
C ILE A 233 0.74 12.86 -25.00
N PHE A 234 0.11 13.26 -23.91
CA PHE A 234 -1.26 12.86 -23.53
C PHE A 234 -2.26 13.99 -23.78
N SER A 235 -2.32 14.53 -25.01
CA SER A 235 -3.52 15.25 -25.44
C SER A 235 -4.62 14.20 -25.63
N LEU A 236 -5.53 14.14 -24.66
CA LEU A 236 -6.73 13.29 -24.66
C LEU A 236 -7.77 13.71 -25.71
N GLU A 237 -7.37 14.44 -26.77
CA GLU A 237 -8.27 15.03 -27.74
C GLU A 237 -8.99 14.01 -28.62
N ASP A 238 -8.49 12.75 -28.69
CA ASP A 238 -9.08 11.67 -29.52
C ASP A 238 -9.53 10.42 -28.72
N GLU A 239 -9.67 10.51 -27.42
CA GLU A 239 -10.11 9.34 -26.64
C GLU A 239 -11.62 9.11 -26.75
N GLN A 240 -12.00 7.94 -27.24
CA GLN A 240 -13.38 7.47 -27.13
C GLN A 240 -13.70 7.25 -25.63
N LYS A 241 -14.62 8.07 -25.10
CA LYS A 241 -15.11 7.92 -23.74
C LYS A 241 -16.10 6.76 -23.69
N VAL A 242 -15.83 5.78 -22.83
CA VAL A 242 -16.71 4.65 -22.54
C VAL A 242 -17.38 4.87 -21.19
N ARG A 243 -18.71 4.88 -21.15
CA ARG A 243 -19.47 4.89 -19.90
C ARG A 243 -19.63 3.48 -19.36
N VAL A 244 -19.11 3.23 -18.17
CA VAL A 244 -19.16 1.92 -17.51
C VAL A 244 -20.06 2.00 -16.28
N GLY A 245 -21.11 1.19 -16.28
CA GLY A 245 -21.96 0.97 -15.10
C GLY A 245 -21.33 -0.10 -14.19
N ILE A 246 -20.96 0.27 -12.97
CA ILE A 246 -20.38 -0.67 -11.99
C ILE A 246 -21.46 -1.11 -11.00
N CYS A 247 -21.75 -2.40 -10.97
CA CYS A 247 -22.67 -3.00 -10.02
C CYS A 247 -21.91 -3.44 -8.76
N GLN A 248 -22.32 -2.96 -7.59
CA GLN A 248 -21.75 -3.36 -6.30
C GLN A 248 -22.83 -3.82 -5.34
N PRO A 249 -23.24 -5.10 -5.40
CA PRO A 249 -24.39 -5.60 -4.68
C PRO A 249 -24.19 -5.76 -3.18
N TYR A 250 -22.97 -5.75 -2.67
CA TYR A 250 -22.64 -5.98 -1.25
C TYR A 250 -23.41 -7.15 -0.66
N LEU A 251 -23.19 -8.34 -1.20
CA LEU A 251 -23.89 -9.56 -0.80
C LEU A 251 -23.14 -10.25 0.33
N GLN A 252 -23.75 -10.31 1.51
CA GLN A 252 -23.29 -11.16 2.61
C GLN A 252 -23.73 -12.60 2.36
N ASP A 253 -22.94 -13.57 2.80
CA ASP A 253 -23.26 -15.01 2.75
C ASP A 253 -23.73 -15.49 1.37
N LYS A 254 -23.10 -14.98 0.30
CA LYS A 254 -23.48 -15.26 -1.09
C LYS A 254 -23.42 -16.74 -1.49
N TRP A 255 -22.71 -17.56 -0.72
CA TRP A 255 -22.58 -18.99 -0.96
C TRP A 255 -23.67 -19.84 -0.28
N VAL A 256 -24.52 -19.22 0.54
CA VAL A 256 -25.63 -19.87 1.20
C VAL A 256 -26.78 -20.00 0.18
N LYS A 257 -27.21 -21.25 -0.09
CA LYS A 257 -28.21 -21.55 -1.14
C LYS A 257 -29.54 -20.83 -0.94
N GLU A 258 -29.94 -20.64 0.30
CA GLU A 258 -31.15 -19.95 0.71
C GLU A 258 -31.16 -18.49 0.25
N ASN A 259 -29.98 -17.87 0.16
CA ASN A 259 -29.81 -16.48 -0.26
C ASN A 259 -29.75 -16.30 -1.78
N ALA A 260 -29.65 -17.37 -2.55
CA ALA A 260 -29.44 -17.31 -4.00
C ALA A 260 -30.52 -16.49 -4.75
N ARG A 261 -31.76 -16.58 -4.34
CA ARG A 261 -32.85 -15.79 -4.92
C ARG A 261 -32.69 -14.31 -4.65
N MET A 262 -32.42 -13.94 -3.42
CA MET A 262 -32.20 -12.56 -3.02
C MET A 262 -30.96 -11.96 -3.75
N HIS A 263 -29.92 -12.76 -3.97
CA HIS A 263 -28.74 -12.34 -4.73
C HIS A 263 -29.08 -12.03 -6.18
N LYS A 264 -29.83 -12.94 -6.86
CA LYS A 264 -30.30 -12.71 -8.23
C LYS A 264 -31.17 -11.45 -8.29
N GLU A 265 -32.15 -11.29 -7.41
CA GLU A 265 -33.03 -10.12 -7.36
C GLU A 265 -32.25 -8.81 -7.16
N THR A 266 -31.19 -8.81 -6.32
CA THR A 266 -30.35 -7.64 -6.10
C THR A 266 -29.56 -7.26 -7.36
N LEU A 267 -28.95 -8.24 -8.03
CA LEU A 267 -28.23 -8.03 -9.29
C LEU A 267 -29.19 -7.57 -10.40
N TYR A 268 -30.36 -8.16 -10.52
CA TYR A 268 -31.41 -7.71 -11.44
C TYR A 268 -31.74 -6.22 -11.24
N ARG A 269 -32.09 -5.85 -10.01
CA ARG A 269 -32.49 -4.48 -9.69
C ARG A 269 -31.38 -3.48 -9.99
N GLN A 270 -30.14 -3.76 -9.56
CA GLN A 270 -29.01 -2.84 -9.77
C GLN A 270 -28.67 -2.73 -11.26
N THR A 271 -28.69 -3.82 -12.00
CA THR A 271 -28.41 -3.83 -13.44
C THR A 271 -29.46 -3.01 -14.22
N ARG A 272 -30.74 -3.16 -13.91
CA ARG A 272 -31.80 -2.36 -14.55
C ARG A 272 -31.70 -0.88 -14.22
N LEU A 273 -31.33 -0.53 -12.97
CA LEU A 273 -31.08 0.87 -12.59
C LEU A 273 -29.92 1.47 -13.37
N LEU A 274 -28.82 0.71 -13.52
CA LEU A 274 -27.67 1.14 -14.32
C LEU A 274 -28.03 1.24 -15.80
N ALA A 275 -28.79 0.30 -16.33
CA ALA A 275 -29.24 0.31 -17.73
C ALA A 275 -30.05 1.57 -18.08
N GLY A 276 -30.84 2.10 -17.16
CA GLY A 276 -31.55 3.36 -17.32
C GLY A 276 -30.64 4.61 -17.49
N MET A 277 -29.32 4.47 -17.19
CA MET A 277 -28.32 5.51 -17.42
C MET A 277 -27.59 5.34 -18.76
N GLU A 278 -28.00 4.38 -19.57
CA GLU A 278 -27.46 4.09 -20.91
C GLU A 278 -25.92 3.97 -20.95
N PRO A 279 -25.31 3.09 -20.10
CA PRO A 279 -23.87 2.83 -20.17
C PRO A 279 -23.54 1.98 -21.40
N ASP A 280 -22.30 2.10 -21.89
CA ASP A 280 -21.79 1.29 -22.99
C ASP A 280 -21.47 -0.14 -22.55
N LEU A 281 -21.26 -0.35 -21.22
CA LEU A 281 -20.89 -1.62 -20.59
C LEU A 281 -21.34 -1.63 -19.15
N ILE A 282 -21.83 -2.77 -18.66
CA ILE A 282 -22.05 -3.02 -17.22
C ILE A 282 -21.00 -4.02 -16.71
N VAL A 283 -20.52 -3.80 -15.48
CA VAL A 283 -19.53 -4.67 -14.85
C VAL A 283 -20.06 -5.16 -13.49
N TRP A 284 -20.03 -6.49 -13.28
CA TRP A 284 -20.30 -7.10 -11.97
C TRP A 284 -19.00 -7.56 -11.30
N PRO A 285 -18.94 -7.57 -9.96
CA PRO A 285 -17.72 -7.90 -9.21
C PRO A 285 -17.34 -9.39 -9.32
N GLU A 286 -16.22 -9.73 -8.66
CA GLU A 286 -15.69 -11.10 -8.57
C GLU A 286 -16.70 -12.06 -7.95
N ALA A 287 -16.85 -13.24 -8.58
CA ALA A 287 -17.73 -14.32 -8.13
C ALA A 287 -19.14 -13.82 -7.78
N SER A 288 -19.73 -13.02 -8.66
CA SER A 288 -20.99 -12.31 -8.42
C SER A 288 -22.23 -13.22 -8.50
N THR A 289 -22.15 -14.34 -9.20
CA THR A 289 -23.30 -15.25 -9.37
C THR A 289 -23.39 -16.25 -8.22
N PRO A 290 -24.62 -16.61 -7.76
CA PRO A 290 -24.79 -17.55 -6.65
C PRO A 290 -24.42 -19.00 -7.01
N TYR A 291 -24.44 -19.34 -8.30
CA TYR A 291 -24.08 -20.65 -8.84
C TYR A 291 -23.02 -20.49 -9.95
N ALA A 292 -22.42 -21.61 -10.35
CA ALA A 292 -21.50 -21.62 -11.48
C ALA A 292 -22.24 -21.13 -12.75
N LEU A 293 -21.65 -20.12 -13.39
CA LEU A 293 -22.30 -19.37 -14.48
C LEU A 293 -22.66 -20.27 -15.66
N ASN A 294 -21.81 -21.21 -16.03
CA ASN A 294 -22.06 -22.12 -17.15
C ASN A 294 -23.13 -23.17 -16.86
N LEU A 295 -23.56 -23.34 -15.63
CA LEU A 295 -24.68 -24.21 -15.24
C LEU A 295 -26.00 -23.46 -14.99
N ASP A 296 -25.93 -22.13 -14.86
CA ASP A 296 -27.09 -21.28 -14.51
C ASP A 296 -26.93 -19.88 -15.18
N SER A 297 -26.64 -19.88 -16.52
CA SER A 297 -26.42 -18.64 -17.28
C SER A 297 -27.72 -17.99 -17.77
N GLN A 298 -28.79 -18.76 -17.96
CA GLN A 298 -30.00 -18.32 -18.66
C GLN A 298 -30.57 -17.01 -18.10
N TRP A 299 -30.67 -16.88 -16.79
CA TRP A 299 -31.18 -15.65 -16.16
C TRP A 299 -30.33 -14.42 -16.40
N VAL A 300 -29.00 -14.60 -16.55
CA VAL A 300 -28.06 -13.50 -16.87
C VAL A 300 -28.23 -13.11 -18.33
N GLU A 301 -28.37 -14.08 -19.22
CA GLU A 301 -28.58 -13.84 -20.66
C GLU A 301 -29.92 -13.14 -20.91
N GLU A 302 -30.97 -13.54 -20.21
CA GLU A 302 -32.28 -12.87 -20.27
C GLU A 302 -32.19 -11.40 -19.82
N LEU A 303 -31.48 -11.14 -18.70
CA LEU A 303 -31.27 -9.78 -18.18
C LEU A 303 -30.47 -8.93 -19.15
N VAL A 304 -29.40 -9.47 -19.74
CA VAL A 304 -28.57 -8.77 -20.73
C VAL A 304 -29.34 -8.45 -21.99
N ASN A 305 -30.18 -9.38 -22.45
CA ASN A 305 -31.06 -9.16 -23.61
C ASN A 305 -32.15 -8.11 -23.33
N GLU A 306 -32.73 -8.12 -22.14
CA GLU A 306 -33.69 -7.11 -21.70
C GLU A 306 -33.09 -5.70 -21.67
N CYS A 307 -31.90 -5.57 -21.06
CA CYS A 307 -31.20 -4.29 -20.96
C CYS A 307 -30.54 -3.84 -22.25
N ASN A 308 -30.29 -4.76 -23.18
CA ASN A 308 -29.55 -4.54 -24.45
C ASN A 308 -28.18 -3.88 -24.26
N ILE A 309 -27.47 -4.20 -23.17
CA ILE A 309 -26.15 -3.65 -22.82
C ILE A 309 -25.21 -4.82 -22.52
N PRO A 310 -23.96 -4.82 -23.08
CA PRO A 310 -22.96 -5.83 -22.75
C PRO A 310 -22.66 -5.90 -21.24
N LEU A 311 -22.47 -7.12 -20.74
CA LEU A 311 -22.12 -7.37 -19.35
C LEU A 311 -20.78 -8.08 -19.26
N PHE A 312 -19.86 -7.51 -18.48
CA PHE A 312 -18.66 -8.17 -17.98
C PHE A 312 -18.88 -8.58 -16.52
N LEU A 313 -18.57 -9.83 -16.19
CA LEU A 313 -18.82 -10.31 -14.83
C LEU A 313 -17.72 -11.23 -14.33
N GLY A 314 -17.38 -11.09 -13.05
CA GLY A 314 -16.64 -12.09 -12.30
C GLY A 314 -17.60 -13.21 -11.89
N ALA A 315 -17.31 -14.44 -12.28
CA ALA A 315 -18.14 -15.59 -11.99
C ALA A 315 -17.31 -16.86 -11.76
N VAL A 316 -17.93 -17.86 -11.14
CA VAL A 316 -17.37 -19.21 -11.09
C VAL A 316 -17.83 -19.99 -12.31
N ILE A 317 -16.90 -20.64 -13.01
CA ILE A 317 -17.19 -21.64 -14.05
C ILE A 317 -16.72 -23.00 -13.56
N ARG A 318 -17.52 -24.04 -13.80
CA ARG A 318 -17.24 -25.41 -13.39
C ARG A 318 -17.03 -26.30 -14.62
N GLU A 319 -15.85 -26.92 -14.70
CA GLU A 319 -15.52 -27.92 -15.72
C GLU A 319 -15.11 -29.23 -15.05
N GLY A 320 -15.94 -30.25 -15.19
CA GLY A 320 -15.78 -31.54 -14.50
C GLY A 320 -15.74 -31.35 -12.98
N ASN A 321 -14.64 -31.73 -12.36
CA ASN A 321 -14.43 -31.61 -10.91
C ASN A 321 -13.75 -30.28 -10.49
N TYR A 322 -13.39 -29.42 -11.44
CA TYR A 322 -12.69 -28.19 -11.17
C TYR A 322 -13.62 -26.98 -11.22
N SER A 323 -13.36 -26.03 -10.34
CA SER A 323 -14.04 -24.72 -10.30
C SER A 323 -13.02 -23.62 -10.54
N TYR A 324 -13.30 -22.74 -11.50
CA TYR A 324 -12.43 -21.65 -11.88
C TYR A 324 -13.07 -20.31 -11.51
N ASN A 325 -12.32 -19.44 -10.89
CA ASN A 325 -12.70 -18.04 -10.73
C ASN A 325 -12.38 -17.29 -12.03
N THR A 326 -13.40 -16.77 -12.69
CA THR A 326 -13.29 -16.28 -14.07
C THR A 326 -13.80 -14.87 -14.24
N ALA A 327 -13.32 -14.21 -15.29
CA ALA A 327 -13.97 -13.07 -15.90
C ALA A 327 -14.63 -13.54 -17.21
N SER A 328 -15.92 -13.32 -17.31
CA SER A 328 -16.75 -13.77 -18.42
C SER A 328 -17.50 -12.59 -19.04
N LYS A 329 -17.91 -12.72 -20.30
CA LYS A 329 -18.66 -11.72 -21.04
C LYS A 329 -20.00 -12.31 -21.51
N VAL A 330 -21.06 -11.53 -21.34
CA VAL A 330 -22.40 -11.85 -21.86
C VAL A 330 -22.81 -10.69 -22.77
N MET A 331 -23.15 -11.01 -24.00
CA MET A 331 -23.54 -10.03 -25.02
C MET A 331 -25.04 -10.12 -25.32
N PRO A 332 -25.68 -9.00 -25.60
CA PRO A 332 -27.04 -9.04 -26.14
C PRO A 332 -27.13 -9.93 -27.39
N GLN A 333 -28.22 -10.68 -27.51
CA GLN A 333 -28.55 -11.60 -28.62
C GLN A 333 -27.64 -12.83 -28.77
N THR A 334 -26.33 -12.75 -28.43
CA THR A 334 -25.39 -13.86 -28.56
C THR A 334 -25.18 -14.67 -27.27
N GLY A 335 -25.59 -14.08 -26.12
CA GLY A 335 -25.52 -14.75 -24.82
C GLY A 335 -24.11 -14.82 -24.23
N LEU A 336 -23.88 -15.85 -23.42
CA LEU A 336 -22.59 -16.09 -22.74
C LEU A 336 -21.49 -16.45 -23.73
N ASP A 337 -20.41 -15.68 -23.74
CA ASP A 337 -19.22 -15.99 -24.54
C ASP A 337 -18.55 -17.28 -24.04
N ARG A 338 -18.23 -18.17 -24.96
CA ARG A 338 -17.52 -19.42 -24.65
C ARG A 338 -16.07 -19.21 -24.22
N LYS A 339 -15.49 -18.03 -24.54
CA LYS A 339 -14.14 -17.62 -24.13
C LYS A 339 -14.24 -16.86 -22.82
N TRP A 340 -13.59 -17.36 -21.79
CA TRP A 340 -13.50 -16.75 -20.47
C TRP A 340 -12.04 -16.72 -19.99
N TYR A 341 -11.71 -15.79 -19.14
CA TYR A 341 -10.39 -15.70 -18.53
C TYR A 341 -10.43 -16.32 -17.13
N ALA A 342 -9.55 -17.27 -16.86
CA ALA A 342 -9.39 -17.85 -15.53
C ALA A 342 -8.30 -17.12 -14.72
N LYS A 343 -8.58 -16.88 -13.46
CA LYS A 343 -7.57 -16.42 -12.50
C LYS A 343 -6.49 -17.50 -12.37
N ARG A 344 -5.23 -17.12 -12.61
CA ARG A 344 -4.10 -18.08 -12.66
C ARG A 344 -3.52 -18.43 -11.31
N THR A 345 -3.61 -17.50 -10.35
CA THR A 345 -3.15 -17.64 -8.97
C THR A 345 -4.26 -17.19 -8.03
N LEU A 346 -4.58 -18.03 -7.06
CA LEU A 346 -5.55 -17.73 -6.01
C LEU A 346 -4.89 -16.95 -4.89
#